data_c2f6240c235165e283c00e68cd765887
#
_entry.id   c2f6240c235165e283c00e68cd765887
#
_cell.length_a   1.000
_cell.length_b   1.000
_cell.length_c   1.000
_cell.angle_alpha   90.00
_cell.angle_beta   90.00
_cell.angle_gamma   90.00
#
_symmetry.space_group_name_H-M   'P 1'
#
loop_
_entity.id
_entity.type
_entity.pdbx_description
1 polymer ?
#
loop_
_entity_poly.entity_id
_entity_poly.type
_entity_poly.pdbx_seq_one_letter_code
_entity_poly.pdbx_strand_id
1 'polypeptide(L)'
;MPATFRDGAFDKFDNRVTFDDGGLHLPDRAHHSSLRDQVTEALRAALIAGQMKPGVLYSAPAIAEMLGVSATPVREAMLDLVKEDLVVPIRNKGFRVTELSDRELDELTEARLLLEVPTMGAVAAAYESSMEPELTRLRALARDLEAAAATDEITRYLQLDTEFHTGFLALHGNNEIVRVVRQLRSRSRLFGLEALARSGKLVESTREHMQMIDLAVARDRSGLEELTRVHLSHTRTIWATDQARRSATVAS
;
A
#
# COMPACT_ATOMS: atom_id res chain seq x y z
N MET A 1 2.53 61.73 31.95
CA MET A 1 3.64 61.54 30.99
C MET A 1 3.74 60.05 30.75
N PRO A 2 3.23 59.48 29.66
CA PRO A 2 3.43 58.06 29.31
C PRO A 2 4.71 57.90 28.51
N ALA A 3 5.46 56.86 28.86
CA ALA A 3 6.68 56.47 28.20
C ALA A 3 6.38 55.83 26.82
N THR A 4 6.98 56.39 25.77
CA THR A 4 7.00 55.89 24.41
C THR A 4 7.91 54.67 24.33
N PHE A 5 7.34 53.49 24.05
CA PHE A 5 8.11 52.35 23.54
C PHE A 5 8.33 52.52 22.05
N ARG A 6 9.62 52.51 21.68
CA ARG A 6 10.07 52.55 20.28
C ARG A 6 9.75 51.23 19.59
N ASP A 7 9.00 51.32 18.52
CA ASP A 7 8.95 50.36 17.43
C ASP A 7 10.32 50.15 16.80
N GLY A 8 10.70 48.92 16.59
CA GLY A 8 11.87 48.60 15.80
C GLY A 8 12.09 47.09 15.65
N ALA A 9 11.76 46.55 14.50
CA ALA A 9 12.24 45.28 13.99
C ALA A 9 11.24 44.09 13.93
N PHE A 10 10.07 44.27 13.30
CA PHE A 10 9.33 43.14 12.68
C PHE A 10 8.64 43.59 11.39
N ASP A 11 9.40 44.09 10.43
CA ASP A 11 8.88 44.41 9.12
C ASP A 11 9.80 43.81 8.04
N LYS A 12 9.71 42.48 7.88
CA LYS A 12 10.36 41.75 6.77
C LYS A 12 9.62 40.47 6.35
N PHE A 13 8.31 40.42 6.44
CA PHE A 13 7.52 39.41 5.73
C PHE A 13 6.19 40.00 5.25
N ASP A 14 6.28 41.06 4.44
CA ASP A 14 5.14 41.46 3.59
C ASP A 14 5.18 40.58 2.34
N ASN A 15 4.76 39.32 2.49
CA ASN A 15 4.51 38.40 1.37
C ASN A 15 3.02 38.45 1.05
N ARG A 16 2.50 39.64 0.68
CA ARG A 16 1.19 39.75 0.07
C ARG A 16 1.28 39.14 -1.31
N VAL A 17 0.88 37.87 -1.41
CA VAL A 17 0.55 37.27 -2.70
C VAL A 17 -0.71 37.99 -3.18
N THR A 18 -0.55 39.01 -4.03
CA THR A 18 -1.65 39.61 -4.78
C THR A 18 -2.01 38.62 -5.88
N PHE A 19 -3.16 37.97 -5.74
CA PHE A 19 -3.75 37.23 -6.86
C PHE A 19 -4.36 38.26 -7.80
N ASP A 20 -3.84 38.33 -9.03
CA ASP A 20 -4.47 39.05 -10.12
C ASP A 20 -5.79 38.36 -10.48
N ASP A 21 -6.79 39.07 -11.01
CA ASP A 21 -8.16 38.59 -11.28
C ASP A 21 -8.28 37.40 -12.27
N GLY A 22 -7.17 36.88 -12.75
CA GLY A 22 -7.05 35.62 -13.46
C GLY A 22 -6.76 34.50 -12.46
N GLY A 23 -7.74 33.74 -12.01
CA GLY A 23 -7.62 32.68 -11.02
C GLY A 23 -6.42 31.75 -11.23
N LEU A 24 -5.97 31.05 -10.16
CA LEU A 24 -4.90 30.05 -10.20
C LEU A 24 -5.27 28.95 -11.20
N HIS A 25 -4.84 29.09 -12.44
CA HIS A 25 -4.95 28.05 -13.45
C HIS A 25 -3.78 27.10 -13.30
N LEU A 26 -4.06 25.91 -12.74
CA LEU A 26 -3.15 24.78 -12.91
C LEU A 26 -3.14 24.42 -14.40
N PRO A 27 -1.97 24.32 -15.04
CA PRO A 27 -1.91 23.84 -16.41
C PRO A 27 -2.52 22.44 -16.48
N ASP A 28 -3.30 22.19 -17.55
CA ASP A 28 -3.85 20.87 -17.87
C ASP A 28 -2.71 19.84 -17.80
N ARG A 29 -2.62 19.11 -16.70
CA ARG A 29 -1.69 18.00 -16.55
C ARG A 29 -2.27 16.82 -17.30
N ALA A 30 -1.86 16.65 -18.55
CA ALA A 30 -1.80 15.32 -19.11
C ALA A 30 -1.15 14.39 -18.06
N HIS A 31 -1.71 13.20 -17.85
CA HIS A 31 -1.33 12.23 -16.81
C HIS A 31 0.14 11.77 -16.95
N HIS A 32 1.09 12.65 -16.68
CA HIS A 32 2.48 12.29 -16.44
C HIS A 32 2.67 12.28 -14.93
N SER A 33 2.79 11.06 -14.36
CA SER A 33 3.24 10.87 -12.99
C SER A 33 4.56 11.63 -12.81
N SER A 34 4.69 12.41 -11.72
CA SER A 34 5.94 13.13 -11.45
C SER A 34 7.10 12.14 -11.31
N LEU A 35 8.34 12.59 -11.55
CA LEU A 35 9.53 11.73 -11.33
C LEU A 35 9.55 11.19 -9.89
N ARG A 36 9.10 11.98 -8.90
CA ARG A 36 8.92 11.56 -7.54
C ARG A 36 7.96 10.37 -7.44
N ASP A 37 6.78 10.44 -8.09
CA ASP A 37 5.79 9.35 -8.05
C ASP A 37 6.35 8.08 -8.70
N GLN A 38 7.05 8.22 -9.83
CA GLN A 38 7.70 7.09 -10.51
C GLN A 38 8.77 6.43 -9.63
N VAL A 39 9.59 7.23 -8.94
CA VAL A 39 10.60 6.74 -8.00
C VAL A 39 9.93 6.08 -6.79
N THR A 40 8.85 6.67 -6.26
CA THR A 40 8.09 6.08 -5.13
C THR A 40 7.54 4.71 -5.49
N GLU A 41 6.93 4.56 -6.67
CA GLU A 41 6.42 3.27 -7.15
C GLU A 41 7.55 2.26 -7.40
N ALA A 42 8.66 2.68 -8.00
CA ALA A 42 9.82 1.80 -8.22
C ALA A 42 10.41 1.29 -6.89
N LEU A 43 10.54 2.18 -5.89
CA LEU A 43 11.05 1.80 -4.57
C LEU A 43 10.05 0.92 -3.81
N ARG A 44 8.75 1.21 -3.90
CA ARG A 44 7.71 0.35 -3.33
C ARG A 44 7.76 -1.04 -3.95
N ALA A 45 7.87 -1.14 -5.27
CA ALA A 45 8.04 -2.40 -5.97
C ALA A 45 9.30 -3.16 -5.52
N ALA A 46 10.44 -2.47 -5.37
CA ALA A 46 11.70 -3.06 -4.90
C ALA A 46 11.61 -3.57 -3.45
N LEU A 47 10.91 -2.85 -2.57
CA LEU A 47 10.63 -3.29 -1.19
C LEU A 47 9.81 -4.57 -1.18
N ILE A 48 8.76 -4.59 -1.96
CA ILE A 48 7.81 -5.70 -2.05
C ILE A 48 8.45 -6.94 -2.68
N ALA A 49 9.27 -6.75 -3.72
CA ALA A 49 10.03 -7.85 -4.35
C ALA A 49 11.23 -8.35 -3.51
N GLY A 50 11.44 -7.79 -2.30
CA GLY A 50 12.56 -8.18 -1.43
C GLY A 50 13.95 -7.75 -1.94
N GLN A 51 14.02 -6.91 -2.98
CA GLN A 51 15.27 -6.32 -3.47
C GLN A 51 15.83 -5.32 -2.45
N MET A 52 14.94 -4.59 -1.76
CA MET A 52 15.28 -3.82 -0.57
C MET A 52 14.89 -4.63 0.67
N LYS A 53 15.90 -5.11 1.40
CA LYS A 53 15.70 -6.08 2.48
C LYS A 53 15.29 -5.42 3.79
N PRO A 54 14.35 -6.02 4.57
CA PRO A 54 14.01 -5.60 5.92
C PRO A 54 15.25 -5.40 6.81
N GLY A 55 15.25 -4.39 7.67
CA GLY A 55 16.34 -4.04 8.58
C GLY A 55 17.55 -3.36 7.93
N VAL A 56 17.69 -3.43 6.60
CA VAL A 56 18.83 -2.86 5.88
C VAL A 56 18.69 -1.35 5.69
N LEU A 57 19.81 -0.65 5.81
CA LEU A 57 19.91 0.79 5.67
C LEU A 57 20.29 1.17 4.23
N TYR A 58 19.49 2.03 3.61
CA TYR A 58 19.72 2.56 2.26
C TYR A 58 19.89 4.07 2.30
N SER A 59 20.89 4.60 1.59
CA SER A 59 21.07 6.05 1.44
C SER A 59 20.44 6.56 0.16
N ALA A 60 19.84 7.76 0.21
CA ALA A 60 19.24 8.35 -0.98
C ALA A 60 20.24 8.58 -2.14
N PRO A 61 21.52 8.98 -1.88
CA PRO A 61 22.51 9.07 -2.96
C PRO A 61 22.78 7.72 -3.64
N ALA A 62 22.93 6.62 -2.89
CA ALA A 62 23.19 5.31 -3.48
C ALA A 62 22.01 4.81 -4.33
N ILE A 63 20.77 5.03 -3.86
CA ILE A 63 19.58 4.71 -4.65
C ILE A 63 19.50 5.58 -5.91
N ALA A 64 19.82 6.88 -5.78
CA ALA A 64 19.80 7.83 -6.91
C ALA A 64 20.77 7.41 -8.02
N GLU A 65 21.96 6.95 -7.64
CA GLU A 65 22.97 6.40 -8.57
C GLU A 65 22.41 5.17 -9.30
N MET A 66 21.79 4.23 -8.57
CA MET A 66 21.20 3.03 -9.16
C MET A 66 20.06 3.33 -10.14
N LEU A 67 19.26 4.35 -9.85
CA LEU A 67 18.11 4.75 -10.69
C LEU A 67 18.47 5.75 -11.79
N GLY A 68 19.70 6.27 -11.82
CA GLY A 68 20.13 7.29 -12.80
C GLY A 68 19.43 8.64 -12.63
N VAL A 69 19.03 9.00 -11.40
CA VAL A 69 18.33 10.25 -11.07
C VAL A 69 19.09 11.06 -10.03
N SER A 70 18.65 12.30 -9.73
CA SER A 70 19.21 13.08 -8.61
C SER A 70 18.69 12.55 -7.25
N ALA A 71 19.41 12.88 -6.17
CA ALA A 71 19.04 12.44 -4.83
C ALA A 71 17.77 13.09 -4.27
N THR A 72 17.33 14.22 -4.85
CA THR A 72 16.14 14.95 -4.36
C THR A 72 14.84 14.15 -4.53
N PRO A 73 14.45 13.70 -5.74
CA PRO A 73 13.24 12.90 -5.91
C PRO A 73 13.28 11.58 -5.11
N VAL A 74 14.48 11.00 -4.92
CA VAL A 74 14.64 9.79 -4.10
C VAL A 74 14.36 10.09 -2.63
N ARG A 75 14.85 11.20 -2.07
CA ARG A 75 14.54 11.60 -0.69
C ARG A 75 13.05 11.84 -0.49
N GLU A 76 12.40 12.53 -1.42
CA GLU A 76 10.97 12.78 -1.37
C GLU A 76 10.17 11.48 -1.45
N ALA A 77 10.52 10.59 -2.34
CA ALA A 77 9.93 9.26 -2.45
C ALA A 77 10.11 8.44 -1.15
N MET A 78 11.31 8.43 -0.57
CA MET A 78 11.57 7.75 0.71
C MET A 78 10.76 8.36 1.85
N LEU A 79 10.52 9.68 1.87
CA LEU A 79 9.65 10.32 2.85
C LEU A 79 8.16 9.95 2.66
N ASP A 80 7.72 9.67 1.44
CA ASP A 80 6.38 9.12 1.21
C ASP A 80 6.27 7.68 1.75
N LEU A 81 7.29 6.86 1.53
CA LEU A 81 7.36 5.50 2.10
C LEU A 81 7.45 5.50 3.64
N VAL A 82 8.03 6.55 4.26
CA VAL A 82 7.98 6.75 5.73
C VAL A 82 6.54 6.96 6.21
N LYS A 83 5.71 7.71 5.49
CA LYS A 83 4.29 7.92 5.84
C LYS A 83 3.47 6.63 5.74
N GLU A 84 3.96 5.67 4.96
CA GLU A 84 3.36 4.34 4.81
C GLU A 84 3.95 3.31 5.80
N ASP A 85 4.86 3.72 6.70
CA ASP A 85 5.60 2.87 7.63
C ASP A 85 6.44 1.75 6.96
N LEU A 86 6.79 1.92 5.68
CA LEU A 86 7.59 0.95 4.94
C LEU A 86 9.09 1.11 5.20
N VAL A 87 9.51 2.32 5.55
CA VAL A 87 10.89 2.65 5.94
C VAL A 87 10.89 3.63 7.11
N VAL A 88 11.97 3.65 7.88
CA VAL A 88 12.19 4.62 8.97
C VAL A 88 13.42 5.47 8.68
N PRO A 89 13.37 6.79 8.89
CA PRO A 89 14.51 7.67 8.67
C PRO A 89 15.55 7.47 9.80
N ILE A 90 16.81 7.30 9.41
CA ILE A 90 17.95 7.25 10.34
C ILE A 90 18.77 8.52 10.14
N ARG A 91 18.87 9.35 11.21
CA ARG A 91 19.53 10.65 11.17
C ARG A 91 20.92 10.56 10.53
N ASN A 92 21.17 11.38 9.53
CA ASN A 92 22.43 11.51 8.78
C ASN A 92 22.93 10.23 8.09
N LYS A 93 22.11 9.15 8.02
CA LYS A 93 22.54 7.88 7.44
C LYS A 93 21.66 7.43 6.25
N GLY A 94 20.38 7.79 6.28
CA GLY A 94 19.45 7.37 5.22
C GLY A 94 18.14 6.79 5.79
N PHE A 95 17.64 5.73 5.18
CA PHE A 95 16.36 5.10 5.51
C PHE A 95 16.58 3.61 5.72
N ARG A 96 16.04 3.09 6.81
CA ARG A 96 16.07 1.65 7.09
C ARG A 96 14.71 1.06 6.71
N VAL A 97 14.72 -0.04 5.98
CA VAL A 97 13.49 -0.79 5.69
C VAL A 97 12.90 -1.31 6.99
N THR A 98 11.61 -1.10 7.18
CA THR A 98 10.89 -1.58 8.36
C THR A 98 11.03 -3.10 8.47
N GLU A 99 11.18 -3.57 9.69
CA GLU A 99 11.23 -4.98 10.05
C GLU A 99 10.09 -5.23 11.03
N LEU A 100 9.27 -6.22 10.77
CA LEU A 100 8.13 -6.56 11.63
C LEU A 100 8.42 -7.87 12.36
N SER A 101 8.14 -7.88 13.64
CA SER A 101 8.09 -9.07 14.46
C SER A 101 6.83 -9.91 14.14
N ASP A 102 6.83 -11.18 14.53
CA ASP A 102 5.64 -12.05 14.42
C ASP A 102 4.42 -11.44 15.09
N ARG A 103 4.62 -10.84 16.26
CA ARG A 103 3.56 -10.17 17.00
C ARG A 103 2.97 -8.99 16.22
N GLU A 104 3.80 -8.14 15.62
CA GLU A 104 3.32 -7.03 14.80
C GLU A 104 2.58 -7.51 13.55
N LEU A 105 3.00 -8.62 12.96
CA LEU A 105 2.29 -9.26 11.85
C LEU A 105 0.92 -9.81 12.29
N ASP A 106 0.82 -10.39 13.49
CA ASP A 106 -0.45 -10.84 14.07
C ASP A 106 -1.37 -9.64 14.32
N GLU A 107 -0.87 -8.56 14.92
CA GLU A 107 -1.61 -7.33 15.16
C GLU A 107 -2.11 -6.67 13.86
N LEU A 108 -1.28 -6.66 12.80
CA LEU A 108 -1.68 -6.19 11.47
C LEU A 108 -2.78 -7.07 10.85
N THR A 109 -2.66 -8.39 11.00
CA THR A 109 -3.65 -9.35 10.47
C THR A 109 -4.97 -9.18 11.21
N GLU A 110 -4.95 -9.07 12.52
CA GLU A 110 -6.15 -8.82 13.35
C GLU A 110 -6.84 -7.51 12.94
N ALA A 111 -6.08 -6.40 12.80
CA ALA A 111 -6.64 -5.13 12.37
C ALA A 111 -7.30 -5.22 10.99
N ARG A 112 -6.71 -5.96 10.05
CA ARG A 112 -7.29 -6.21 8.73
C ARG A 112 -8.57 -7.05 8.83
N LEU A 113 -8.58 -8.10 9.62
CA LEU A 113 -9.77 -8.92 9.85
C LEU A 113 -10.94 -8.09 10.40
N LEU A 114 -10.66 -7.21 11.38
CA LEU A 114 -11.66 -6.34 11.99
C LEU A 114 -12.23 -5.30 11.02
N LEU A 115 -11.48 -4.88 10.01
CA LEU A 115 -11.92 -3.87 9.03
C LEU A 115 -12.42 -4.49 7.73
N GLU A 116 -11.67 -5.42 7.13
CA GLU A 116 -11.98 -5.95 5.80
C GLU A 116 -13.19 -6.88 5.84
N VAL A 117 -13.26 -7.81 6.80
CA VAL A 117 -14.35 -8.82 6.87
C VAL A 117 -15.74 -8.19 6.97
N PRO A 118 -16.04 -7.35 7.98
CA PRO A 118 -17.38 -6.77 8.09
C PRO A 118 -17.70 -5.80 6.95
N THR A 119 -16.70 -5.10 6.39
CA THR A 119 -16.91 -4.17 5.28
C THR A 119 -17.24 -4.92 3.99
N MET A 120 -16.53 -6.01 3.68
CA MET A 120 -16.83 -6.88 2.54
C MET A 120 -18.24 -7.49 2.66
N GLY A 121 -18.58 -8.00 3.86
CA GLY A 121 -19.94 -8.50 4.12
C GLY A 121 -21.03 -7.43 3.99
N ALA A 122 -20.74 -6.18 4.39
CA ALA A 122 -21.66 -5.06 4.21
C ALA A 122 -21.88 -4.71 2.73
N VAL A 123 -20.85 -4.80 1.88
CA VAL A 123 -20.97 -4.63 0.43
C VAL A 123 -21.91 -5.69 -0.15
N ALA A 124 -21.77 -6.96 0.22
CA ALA A 124 -22.68 -8.01 -0.23
C ALA A 124 -24.13 -7.76 0.21
N ALA A 125 -24.34 -7.39 1.47
CA ALA A 125 -25.67 -7.10 2.00
C ALA A 125 -26.34 -5.91 1.30
N ALA A 126 -25.56 -4.91 0.86
CA ALA A 126 -26.03 -3.69 0.21
C ALA A 126 -25.95 -3.75 -1.32
N TYR A 127 -25.67 -4.91 -1.92
CA TYR A 127 -25.50 -5.02 -3.37
C TYR A 127 -26.70 -4.45 -4.13
N GLU A 128 -26.41 -3.61 -5.11
CA GLU A 128 -27.35 -3.02 -6.06
C GLU A 128 -26.78 -3.07 -7.48
N SER A 129 -27.65 -3.03 -8.49
CA SER A 129 -27.25 -3.05 -9.90
C SER A 129 -26.35 -1.86 -10.29
N SER A 130 -26.42 -0.77 -9.56
CA SER A 130 -25.53 0.38 -9.70
C SER A 130 -24.06 0.07 -9.43
N MET A 131 -23.75 -1.01 -8.69
CA MET A 131 -22.38 -1.48 -8.41
C MET A 131 -21.79 -2.33 -9.56
N GLU A 132 -22.60 -2.78 -10.51
CA GLU A 132 -22.17 -3.71 -11.57
C GLU A 132 -21.01 -3.19 -12.44
N PRO A 133 -20.91 -1.91 -12.81
CA PRO A 133 -19.75 -1.41 -13.54
C PRO A 133 -18.43 -1.63 -12.80
N GLU A 134 -18.40 -1.37 -11.48
CA GLU A 134 -17.22 -1.57 -10.67
C GLU A 134 -16.92 -3.06 -10.44
N LEU A 135 -17.94 -3.89 -10.22
CA LEU A 135 -17.76 -5.34 -10.12
C LEU A 135 -17.22 -5.94 -11.44
N THR A 136 -17.62 -5.41 -12.59
CA THR A 136 -17.06 -5.79 -13.88
C THR A 136 -15.57 -5.44 -13.98
N ARG A 137 -15.16 -4.26 -13.49
CA ARG A 137 -13.75 -3.86 -13.39
C ARG A 137 -12.97 -4.78 -12.44
N LEU A 138 -13.55 -5.11 -11.29
CA LEU A 138 -12.95 -6.03 -10.32
C LEU A 138 -12.80 -7.45 -10.88
N ARG A 139 -13.75 -7.94 -11.71
CA ARG A 139 -13.61 -9.21 -12.43
C ARG A 139 -12.42 -9.21 -13.40
N ALA A 140 -12.18 -8.09 -14.07
CA ALA A 140 -11.00 -7.94 -14.94
C ALA A 140 -9.72 -8.00 -14.12
N LEU A 141 -9.64 -7.26 -12.99
CA LEU A 141 -8.50 -7.31 -12.06
C LEU A 141 -8.25 -8.72 -11.52
N ALA A 142 -9.30 -9.48 -11.18
CA ALA A 142 -9.16 -10.85 -10.68
C ALA A 142 -8.54 -11.79 -11.73
N ARG A 143 -8.87 -11.61 -13.01
CA ARG A 143 -8.25 -12.37 -14.12
C ARG A 143 -6.78 -11.97 -14.31
N ASP A 144 -6.50 -10.67 -14.29
CA ASP A 144 -5.13 -10.16 -14.39
C ASP A 144 -4.25 -10.62 -13.22
N LEU A 145 -4.84 -10.73 -12.01
CA LEU A 145 -4.21 -11.31 -10.83
C LEU A 145 -3.81 -12.78 -11.05
N GLU A 146 -4.72 -13.58 -11.58
CA GLU A 146 -4.45 -14.99 -11.88
C GLU A 146 -3.33 -15.13 -12.93
N ALA A 147 -3.34 -14.29 -13.97
CA ALA A 147 -2.28 -14.25 -14.98
C ALA A 147 -0.93 -13.88 -14.39
N ALA A 148 -0.85 -12.82 -13.56
CA ALA A 148 0.36 -12.39 -12.91
C ALA A 148 0.92 -13.45 -11.93
N ALA A 149 0.04 -14.15 -11.21
CA ALA A 149 0.42 -15.26 -10.34
C ALA A 149 1.00 -16.46 -11.10
N ALA A 150 0.47 -16.73 -12.30
CA ALA A 150 0.93 -17.84 -13.14
C ALA A 150 2.30 -17.58 -13.79
N THR A 151 2.70 -16.30 -13.94
CA THR A 151 3.98 -15.88 -14.56
C THR A 151 5.03 -15.41 -13.55
N ASP A 152 4.78 -15.59 -12.24
CA ASP A 152 5.66 -15.11 -11.14
C ASP A 152 5.95 -13.60 -11.20
N GLU A 153 5.06 -12.81 -11.82
CA GLU A 153 5.13 -11.34 -11.85
C GLU A 153 4.69 -10.74 -10.49
N ILE A 154 5.45 -11.02 -9.46
CA ILE A 154 5.09 -10.75 -8.05
C ILE A 154 4.73 -9.27 -7.81
N THR A 155 5.50 -8.33 -8.38
CA THR A 155 5.23 -6.89 -8.22
C THR A 155 3.88 -6.52 -8.83
N ARG A 156 3.58 -7.02 -10.04
CA ARG A 156 2.29 -6.81 -10.71
C ARG A 156 1.14 -7.43 -9.93
N TYR A 157 1.32 -8.67 -9.50
CA TYR A 157 0.35 -9.36 -8.64
C TYR A 157 -0.06 -8.51 -7.44
N LEU A 158 0.89 -7.90 -6.72
CA LEU A 158 0.62 -7.12 -5.53
C LEU A 158 -0.08 -5.80 -5.79
N GLN A 159 0.27 -5.15 -6.89
CA GLN A 159 -0.43 -3.94 -7.32
C GLN A 159 -1.90 -4.26 -7.60
N LEU A 160 -2.16 -5.29 -8.41
CA LEU A 160 -3.50 -5.74 -8.79
C LEU A 160 -4.31 -6.20 -7.57
N ASP A 161 -3.71 -6.95 -6.65
CA ASP A 161 -4.37 -7.42 -5.42
C ASP A 161 -4.74 -6.25 -4.49
N THR A 162 -3.84 -5.26 -4.35
CA THR A 162 -4.16 -4.07 -3.58
C THR A 162 -5.29 -3.28 -4.23
N GLU A 163 -5.27 -3.14 -5.56
CA GLU A 163 -6.29 -2.45 -6.33
C GLU A 163 -7.64 -3.17 -6.24
N PHE A 164 -7.65 -4.50 -6.35
CA PHE A 164 -8.85 -5.32 -6.19
C PHE A 164 -9.50 -5.09 -4.82
N HIS A 165 -8.77 -5.34 -3.73
CA HIS A 165 -9.34 -5.24 -2.39
C HIS A 165 -9.76 -3.82 -2.01
N THR A 166 -8.96 -2.81 -2.36
CA THR A 166 -9.35 -1.42 -2.08
C THR A 166 -10.51 -0.95 -2.95
N GLY A 167 -10.61 -1.40 -4.20
CA GLY A 167 -11.76 -1.15 -5.06
C GLY A 167 -13.03 -1.81 -4.53
N PHE A 168 -12.93 -3.06 -4.08
CA PHE A 168 -14.06 -3.77 -3.48
C PHE A 168 -14.56 -3.07 -2.21
N LEU A 169 -13.66 -2.70 -1.30
CA LEU A 169 -14.01 -1.97 -0.08
C LEU A 169 -14.59 -0.58 -0.35
N ALA A 170 -14.19 0.07 -1.47
CA ALA A 170 -14.73 1.37 -1.86
C ALA A 170 -16.23 1.33 -2.18
N LEU A 171 -16.77 0.17 -2.60
CA LEU A 171 -18.21 -0.04 -2.81
C LEU A 171 -19.04 0.18 -1.53
N HIS A 172 -18.41 0.06 -0.35
CA HIS A 172 -19.06 0.38 0.92
C HIS A 172 -19.26 1.91 1.13
N GLY A 173 -18.53 2.75 0.41
CA GLY A 173 -18.64 4.21 0.48
C GLY A 173 -17.82 4.88 1.59
N ASN A 174 -17.07 4.13 2.42
CA ASN A 174 -16.22 4.70 3.47
C ASN A 174 -14.75 4.78 3.04
N ASN A 175 -14.33 5.95 2.55
CA ASN A 175 -12.97 6.18 2.06
C ASN A 175 -11.90 6.08 3.15
N GLU A 176 -12.23 6.31 4.43
CA GLU A 176 -11.27 6.15 5.53
C GLU A 176 -10.92 4.68 5.76
N ILE A 177 -11.89 3.76 5.68
CA ILE A 177 -11.61 2.32 5.72
C ILE A 177 -10.67 1.94 4.59
N VAL A 178 -10.94 2.40 3.36
CA VAL A 178 -10.10 2.12 2.18
C VAL A 178 -8.66 2.62 2.40
N ARG A 179 -8.50 3.83 2.92
CA ARG A 179 -7.19 4.43 3.20
C ARG A 179 -6.42 3.63 4.25
N VAL A 180 -7.05 3.30 5.37
CA VAL A 180 -6.42 2.53 6.46
C VAL A 180 -6.05 1.13 6.00
N VAL A 181 -6.97 0.42 5.34
CA VAL A 181 -6.70 -0.93 4.84
C VAL A 181 -5.57 -0.93 3.82
N ARG A 182 -5.49 0.05 2.92
CA ARG A 182 -4.37 0.20 1.98
C ARG A 182 -3.02 0.27 2.72
N GLN A 183 -2.92 1.06 3.79
CA GLN A 183 -1.70 1.16 4.61
C GLN A 183 -1.36 -0.15 5.31
N LEU A 184 -2.35 -0.81 5.94
CA LEU A 184 -2.15 -2.10 6.59
C LEU A 184 -1.68 -3.17 5.59
N ARG A 185 -2.27 -3.21 4.40
CA ARG A 185 -1.88 -4.13 3.32
C ARG A 185 -0.45 -3.87 2.84
N SER A 186 -0.07 -2.62 2.62
CA SER A 186 1.31 -2.26 2.22
C SER A 186 2.33 -2.75 3.25
N ARG A 187 2.09 -2.53 4.54
CA ARG A 187 2.97 -2.99 5.62
C ARG A 187 3.05 -4.52 5.70
N SER A 188 1.92 -5.19 5.67
CA SER A 188 1.88 -6.65 5.79
C SER A 188 2.57 -7.38 4.63
N ARG A 189 2.74 -6.73 3.47
CA ARG A 189 3.32 -7.34 2.26
C ARG A 189 4.83 -7.18 2.11
N LEU A 190 5.48 -6.40 2.96
CA LEU A 190 6.94 -6.36 3.04
C LEU A 190 7.56 -7.73 3.40
N PHE A 191 6.73 -8.67 3.86
CA PHE A 191 7.16 -9.93 4.43
C PHE A 191 6.42 -11.10 3.79
N GLY A 192 7.15 -12.12 3.41
CA GLY A 192 6.59 -13.43 3.06
C GLY A 192 6.11 -13.64 1.64
N LEU A 193 6.21 -12.67 0.74
CA LEU A 193 5.75 -12.87 -0.65
C LEU A 193 6.62 -13.82 -1.45
N GLU A 194 7.93 -13.77 -1.26
CA GLU A 194 8.81 -14.79 -1.84
C GLU A 194 8.44 -16.21 -1.37
N ALA A 195 8.02 -16.34 -0.10
CA ALA A 195 7.56 -17.60 0.43
C ALA A 195 6.22 -18.04 -0.15
N LEU A 196 5.31 -17.09 -0.38
CA LEU A 196 4.02 -17.33 -1.02
C LEU A 196 4.19 -17.76 -2.46
N ALA A 197 5.03 -17.07 -3.24
CA ALA A 197 5.35 -17.45 -4.62
C ALA A 197 5.95 -18.86 -4.69
N ARG A 198 6.93 -19.16 -3.81
CA ARG A 198 7.56 -20.50 -3.76
C ARG A 198 6.63 -21.62 -3.26
N SER A 199 5.57 -21.30 -2.53
CA SER A 199 4.64 -22.31 -1.99
C SER A 199 3.68 -22.90 -3.02
N GLY A 200 3.56 -22.28 -4.20
CA GLY A 200 2.56 -22.63 -5.22
C GLY A 200 1.12 -22.24 -4.86
N LYS A 201 0.89 -21.70 -3.65
CA LYS A 201 -0.44 -21.32 -3.16
C LYS A 201 -0.94 -19.99 -3.70
N LEU A 202 -0.08 -19.24 -4.38
CA LEU A 202 -0.43 -17.94 -4.94
C LEU A 202 -1.59 -18.08 -5.93
N VAL A 203 -1.53 -19.06 -6.84
CA VAL A 203 -2.57 -19.31 -7.85
C VAL A 203 -3.90 -19.76 -7.20
N GLU A 204 -3.86 -20.53 -6.11
CA GLU A 204 -5.09 -20.94 -5.42
C GLU A 204 -5.79 -19.73 -4.79
N SER A 205 -5.03 -18.84 -4.15
CA SER A 205 -5.55 -17.61 -3.54
C SER A 205 -6.17 -16.64 -4.57
N THR A 206 -5.70 -16.65 -5.83
CA THR A 206 -6.29 -15.77 -6.86
C THR A 206 -7.73 -16.12 -7.21
N ARG A 207 -8.10 -17.39 -7.17
CA ARG A 207 -9.47 -17.84 -7.46
C ARG A 207 -10.50 -17.34 -6.45
N GLU A 208 -10.08 -17.09 -5.23
CA GLU A 208 -10.92 -16.55 -4.17
C GLU A 208 -11.44 -15.14 -4.50
N HIS A 209 -10.68 -14.34 -5.26
CA HIS A 209 -11.12 -13.00 -5.69
C HIS A 209 -12.38 -13.04 -6.58
N MET A 210 -12.45 -14.00 -7.49
CA MET A 210 -13.65 -14.19 -8.31
C MET A 210 -14.84 -14.64 -7.46
N GLN A 211 -14.62 -15.57 -6.53
CA GLN A 211 -15.65 -16.05 -5.61
C GLN A 211 -16.18 -14.92 -4.70
N MET A 212 -15.31 -13.99 -4.26
CA MET A 212 -15.73 -12.81 -3.48
C MET A 212 -16.75 -11.97 -4.26
N ILE A 213 -16.52 -11.75 -5.56
CA ILE A 213 -17.46 -11.01 -6.41
C ILE A 213 -18.77 -11.77 -6.55
N ASP A 214 -18.72 -13.07 -6.78
CA ASP A 214 -19.91 -13.90 -6.97
C ASP A 214 -20.78 -13.94 -5.70
N LEU A 215 -20.16 -14.03 -4.52
CA LEU A 215 -20.85 -13.93 -3.22
C LEU A 215 -21.47 -12.56 -2.99
N ALA A 216 -20.80 -11.48 -3.42
CA ALA A 216 -21.37 -10.14 -3.33
C ALA A 216 -22.63 -9.99 -4.21
N VAL A 217 -22.59 -10.46 -5.47
CA VAL A 217 -23.73 -10.44 -6.38
C VAL A 217 -24.87 -11.34 -5.86
N ALA A 218 -24.54 -12.47 -5.26
CA ALA A 218 -25.51 -13.36 -4.60
C ALA A 218 -26.10 -12.78 -3.31
N ARG A 219 -25.61 -11.62 -2.83
CA ARG A 219 -25.94 -11.03 -1.52
C ARG A 219 -25.65 -11.95 -0.33
N ASP A 220 -24.71 -12.86 -0.50
CA ASP A 220 -24.30 -13.78 0.55
C ASP A 220 -23.26 -13.12 1.46
N ARG A 221 -23.77 -12.36 2.43
CA ARG A 221 -22.95 -11.69 3.44
C ARG A 221 -22.07 -12.66 4.22
N SER A 222 -22.67 -13.73 4.73
CA SER A 222 -21.97 -14.68 5.60
C SER A 222 -20.89 -15.46 4.85
N GLY A 223 -21.18 -15.90 3.64
CA GLY A 223 -20.22 -16.57 2.77
C GLY A 223 -19.04 -15.66 2.42
N LEU A 224 -19.30 -14.38 2.10
CA LEU A 224 -18.23 -13.43 1.80
C LEU A 224 -17.38 -13.08 3.03
N GLU A 225 -17.99 -12.92 4.21
CA GLU A 225 -17.25 -12.70 5.46
C GLU A 225 -16.34 -13.90 5.78
N GLU A 226 -16.82 -15.12 5.61
CA GLU A 226 -16.03 -16.35 5.87
C GLU A 226 -14.90 -16.50 4.84
N LEU A 227 -15.19 -16.34 3.55
CA LEU A 227 -14.17 -16.38 2.51
C LEU A 227 -13.08 -15.33 2.74
N THR A 228 -13.46 -14.12 3.16
CA THR A 228 -12.51 -13.05 3.47
C THR A 228 -11.61 -13.42 4.66
N ARG A 229 -12.15 -14.06 5.72
CA ARG A 229 -11.34 -14.56 6.86
C ARG A 229 -10.31 -15.59 6.41
N VAL A 230 -10.74 -16.56 5.62
CA VAL A 230 -9.85 -17.61 5.08
C VAL A 230 -8.76 -16.99 4.23
N HIS A 231 -9.12 -16.11 3.29
CA HIS A 231 -8.21 -15.42 2.40
C HIS A 231 -7.13 -14.62 3.16
N LEU A 232 -7.51 -13.88 4.19
CA LEU A 232 -6.57 -13.09 5.00
C LEU A 232 -5.66 -13.99 5.86
N SER A 233 -6.15 -15.14 6.31
CA SER A 233 -5.36 -16.08 7.13
C SER A 233 -4.28 -16.81 6.32
N HIS A 234 -4.48 -17.04 5.02
CA HIS A 234 -3.48 -17.64 4.15
C HIS A 234 -2.17 -16.85 4.15
N THR A 235 -2.25 -15.55 4.10
CA THR A 235 -1.09 -14.65 4.14
C THR A 235 -0.26 -14.88 5.41
N ARG A 236 -0.91 -14.99 6.59
CA ARG A 236 -0.23 -15.20 7.88
C ARG A 236 0.46 -16.57 8.00
N THR A 237 -0.21 -17.63 7.56
CA THR A 237 0.33 -19.00 7.63
C THR A 237 1.61 -19.15 6.80
N ILE A 238 1.67 -18.50 5.65
CA ILE A 238 2.84 -18.57 4.76
C ILE A 238 4.03 -17.84 5.37
N TRP A 239 3.82 -16.72 6.05
CA TRP A 239 4.87 -15.96 6.73
C TRP A 239 5.47 -16.72 7.92
N ALA A 240 4.64 -17.33 8.74
CA ALA A 240 5.12 -18.16 9.86
C ALA A 240 6.04 -19.28 9.39
N THR A 241 5.75 -19.88 8.23
CA THR A 241 6.56 -20.96 7.65
C THR A 241 7.90 -20.44 7.11
N ASP A 242 7.95 -19.24 6.51
CA ASP A 242 9.20 -18.65 5.98
C ASP A 242 10.13 -18.20 7.10
N GLN A 243 9.59 -17.62 8.16
CA GLN A 243 10.40 -17.18 9.31
C GLN A 243 11.02 -18.35 10.06
N ALA A 244 10.27 -19.44 10.25
CA ALA A 244 10.83 -20.66 10.84
C ALA A 244 12.00 -21.22 10.01
N ARG A 245 11.93 -21.14 8.67
CA ARG A 245 13.03 -21.54 7.78
C ARG A 245 14.24 -20.61 7.87
N ARG A 246 14.03 -19.29 7.92
CA ARG A 246 15.11 -18.28 8.05
C ARG A 246 15.85 -18.45 9.39
N SER A 247 15.12 -18.65 10.48
CA SER A 247 15.72 -18.89 11.80
C SER A 247 16.55 -20.17 11.84
N ALA A 248 16.13 -21.23 11.15
CA ALA A 248 16.90 -22.48 11.04
C ALA A 248 18.18 -22.32 10.22
N THR A 249 18.17 -21.47 9.17
CA THR A 249 19.33 -21.21 8.31
C THR A 249 20.39 -20.34 8.98
N VAL A 250 20.01 -19.46 9.91
CA VAL A 250 20.96 -18.61 10.67
C VAL A 250 21.63 -19.38 11.81
N ALA A 251 21.01 -20.48 12.28
CA ALA A 251 21.52 -21.33 13.35
C ALA A 251 22.44 -22.47 12.86
N SER A 252 22.65 -22.58 11.55
CA SER A 252 23.55 -23.57 10.89
C SER A 252 24.81 -22.90 10.38
#